data_37f1ee5494920508595e16a430be5318
#
_entry.id   37f1ee5494920508595e16a430be5318
#
_cell.length_a   1.000
_cell.length_b   1.000
_cell.length_c   1.000
_cell.angle_alpha   90.00
_cell.angle_beta   90.00
_cell.angle_gamma   90.00
#
_symmetry.space_group_name_H-M   'P 1'
#
loop_
_entity.id
_entity.type
_entity.pdbx_description
1 polymer ?
#
loop_
_entity_poly.entity_id
_entity_poly.type
_entity_poly.pdbx_seq_one_letter_code
_entity_poly.pdbx_strand_id
1 'polypeptide(L)'
;MTMHDQELVVGITPFEEPNAALAVALARAGAVGVLNLGLDAGRARAALADVCRWWGGTFGVRVPPECLLGPADLPERADMVVLGPGSPWPIASGRRAVVEVVSVAEARAAVRAGAYGLIAKGAEAGGRVGVTTTFVLLQQLLADPQINIPVWAAGGIGLHTAAAAVAGGAAGVVIDAQLSLVAEADLPDEVARAIRLMDGSETTVVGGHRLYTRPDLPAVKPDSVAARLGARDLGALPIGQDGALAASLAQRYVTAGGVVAA
;
A
#
# COMPACT_ATOMS: atom_id res chain seq x y z
N MET A 1 6.73 23.68 -8.57
CA MET A 1 6.42 22.39 -7.88
C MET A 1 6.25 21.38 -9.01
N THR A 2 7.27 20.60 -9.26
CA THR A 2 7.25 19.57 -10.32
C THR A 2 6.28 18.45 -9.91
N MET A 3 5.61 17.80 -10.87
CA MET A 3 4.66 16.69 -10.63
C MET A 3 5.23 15.54 -9.78
N HIS A 4 6.56 15.48 -9.59
CA HIS A 4 7.26 14.44 -8.82
C HIS A 4 7.15 14.59 -7.30
N ASP A 5 6.96 15.81 -6.77
CA ASP A 5 6.95 16.03 -5.31
C ASP A 5 5.70 15.47 -4.60
N GLN A 6 4.61 15.27 -5.33
CA GLN A 6 3.34 14.79 -4.76
C GLN A 6 3.26 13.26 -4.65
N GLU A 7 4.18 12.51 -5.22
CA GLU A 7 4.14 11.04 -5.26
C GLU A 7 5.21 10.35 -4.38
N LEU A 8 5.91 11.13 -3.55
CA LEU A 8 6.92 10.57 -2.62
C LEU A 8 6.33 9.57 -1.64
N VAL A 9 5.08 9.75 -1.27
CA VAL A 9 4.38 8.84 -0.36
C VAL A 9 3.05 8.42 -0.96
N VAL A 10 2.89 7.13 -1.13
CA VAL A 10 1.63 6.48 -1.50
C VAL A 10 1.07 5.82 -0.25
N GLY A 11 -0.06 6.31 0.25
CA GLY A 11 -0.72 5.74 1.41
C GLY A 11 -1.94 4.91 1.00
N ILE A 12 -1.91 3.61 1.26
CA ILE A 12 -2.99 2.69 0.90
C ILE A 12 -3.82 2.36 2.14
N THR A 13 -5.14 2.46 2.05
CA THR A 13 -6.02 2.07 3.17
C THR A 13 -5.86 0.56 3.44
N PRO A 14 -5.55 0.16 4.71
CA PRO A 14 -5.16 -1.20 5.04
C PRO A 14 -6.35 -2.17 5.03
N PHE A 15 -6.05 -3.48 5.13
CA PHE A 15 -6.98 -4.60 5.34
C PHE A 15 -7.99 -4.85 4.22
N GLU A 16 -7.74 -4.35 3.01
CA GLU A 16 -8.71 -4.43 1.90
C GLU A 16 -10.10 -3.89 2.30
N GLU A 17 -10.10 -2.88 3.18
CA GLU A 17 -11.31 -2.20 3.61
C GLU A 17 -11.36 -0.79 3.02
N PRO A 18 -12.47 -0.43 2.35
CA PRO A 18 -12.65 0.93 1.83
C PRO A 18 -12.79 1.92 3.00
N ASN A 19 -11.83 2.83 3.14
CA ASN A 19 -11.87 3.91 4.15
C ASN A 19 -11.62 5.26 3.49
N ALA A 20 -12.70 5.97 3.19
CA ALA A 20 -12.66 7.27 2.52
C ALA A 20 -12.00 8.36 3.40
N ALA A 21 -12.24 8.34 4.72
CA ALA A 21 -11.69 9.33 5.63
C ALA A 21 -10.16 9.25 5.66
N LEU A 22 -9.62 8.04 5.75
CA LEU A 22 -8.19 7.80 5.74
C LEU A 22 -7.55 8.21 4.39
N ALA A 23 -8.15 7.80 3.26
CA ALA A 23 -7.64 8.17 1.94
C ALA A 23 -7.61 9.69 1.73
N VAL A 24 -8.66 10.39 2.17
CA VAL A 24 -8.74 11.86 2.08
C VAL A 24 -7.75 12.54 3.03
N ALA A 25 -7.56 12.02 4.25
CA ALA A 25 -6.59 12.56 5.19
C ALA A 25 -5.16 12.48 4.64
N LEU A 26 -4.81 11.36 4.01
CA LEU A 26 -3.51 11.17 3.34
C LEU A 26 -3.32 12.15 2.17
N ALA A 27 -4.34 12.30 1.33
CA ALA A 27 -4.29 13.22 0.19
C ALA A 27 -4.12 14.70 0.65
N ARG A 28 -4.81 15.09 1.71
CA ARG A 28 -4.66 16.43 2.32
C ARG A 28 -3.27 16.68 2.91
N ALA A 29 -2.60 15.63 3.33
CA ALA A 29 -1.23 15.69 3.86
C ALA A 29 -0.15 15.76 2.78
N GLY A 30 -0.50 15.75 1.49
CA GLY A 30 0.44 15.77 0.37
C GLY A 30 0.93 14.40 -0.06
N ALA A 31 0.34 13.31 0.43
CA ALA A 31 0.56 11.96 -0.08
C ALA A 31 -0.46 11.62 -1.17
N VAL A 32 -0.21 10.58 -1.95
CA VAL A 32 -1.25 9.97 -2.77
C VAL A 32 -2.12 9.10 -1.87
N GLY A 33 -3.32 9.56 -1.56
CA GLY A 33 -4.30 8.74 -0.83
C GLY A 33 -4.89 7.69 -1.77
N VAL A 34 -4.69 6.42 -1.43
CA VAL A 34 -5.17 5.26 -2.22
C VAL A 34 -6.25 4.54 -1.43
N LEU A 35 -7.47 4.57 -1.97
CA LEU A 35 -8.62 3.85 -1.42
C LEU A 35 -8.56 2.39 -1.87
N ASN A 36 -8.40 1.45 -0.94
CA ASN A 36 -8.60 0.05 -1.25
C ASN A 36 -10.09 -0.21 -1.53
N LEU A 37 -10.43 -0.83 -2.66
CA LEU A 37 -11.82 -1.06 -3.04
C LEU A 37 -12.48 -2.20 -2.26
N GLY A 38 -11.67 -3.06 -1.62
CA GLY A 38 -12.20 -4.19 -0.85
C GLY A 38 -12.97 -5.20 -1.69
N LEU A 39 -13.72 -6.04 -1.00
CA LEU A 39 -14.46 -7.16 -1.58
C LEU A 39 -15.98 -6.90 -1.68
N ASP A 40 -16.47 -5.81 -1.07
CA ASP A 40 -17.88 -5.42 -1.10
C ASP A 40 -18.09 -4.23 -2.03
N ALA A 41 -18.80 -4.46 -3.14
CA ALA A 41 -19.06 -3.45 -4.14
C ALA A 41 -19.90 -2.27 -3.62
N GLY A 42 -20.82 -2.51 -2.68
CA GLY A 42 -21.66 -1.47 -2.08
C GLY A 42 -20.81 -0.52 -1.22
N ARG A 43 -19.98 -1.08 -0.35
CA ARG A 43 -19.04 -0.31 0.49
C ARG A 43 -18.02 0.45 -0.36
N ALA A 44 -17.50 -0.20 -1.40
CA ALA A 44 -16.56 0.44 -2.32
C ALA A 44 -17.19 1.67 -3.03
N ARG A 45 -18.40 1.53 -3.56
CA ARG A 45 -19.12 2.65 -4.21
C ARG A 45 -19.43 3.77 -3.23
N ALA A 46 -19.87 3.45 -2.03
CA ALA A 46 -20.11 4.46 -0.99
C ALA A 46 -18.82 5.22 -0.63
N ALA A 47 -17.72 4.50 -0.41
CA ALA A 47 -16.43 5.12 -0.12
C ALA A 47 -15.89 5.98 -1.27
N LEU A 48 -16.05 5.54 -2.53
CA LEU A 48 -15.70 6.35 -3.71
C LEU A 48 -16.51 7.65 -3.75
N ALA A 49 -17.82 7.59 -3.48
CA ALA A 49 -18.67 8.77 -3.43
C ALA A 49 -18.25 9.72 -2.30
N ASP A 50 -17.87 9.18 -1.12
CA ASP A 50 -17.38 9.97 0.01
C ASP A 50 -16.05 10.64 -0.27
N VAL A 51 -15.09 9.94 -0.89
CA VAL A 51 -13.82 10.56 -1.33
C VAL A 51 -14.13 11.71 -2.29
N CYS A 52 -15.00 11.51 -3.28
CA CYS A 52 -15.37 12.53 -4.23
C CYS A 52 -16.07 13.73 -3.59
N ARG A 53 -16.82 13.52 -2.53
CA ARG A 53 -17.50 14.58 -1.77
C ARG A 53 -16.54 15.40 -0.92
N TRP A 54 -15.54 14.74 -0.30
CA TRP A 54 -14.66 15.36 0.69
C TRP A 54 -13.33 15.87 0.13
N TRP A 55 -12.95 15.39 -1.05
CA TRP A 55 -11.70 15.74 -1.72
C TRP A 55 -11.91 16.16 -3.17
N GLY A 56 -11.43 17.36 -3.50
CA GLY A 56 -11.57 17.93 -4.85
C GLY A 56 -10.44 17.55 -5.83
N GLY A 57 -9.33 17.00 -5.33
CA GLY A 57 -8.17 16.59 -6.14
C GLY A 57 -8.25 15.15 -6.63
N THR A 58 -7.19 14.70 -7.26
CA THR A 58 -7.02 13.31 -7.68
C THR A 58 -6.67 12.39 -6.50
N PHE A 59 -6.93 11.10 -6.65
CA PHE A 59 -6.60 10.07 -5.68
C PHE A 59 -6.36 8.73 -6.38
N GLY A 60 -5.82 7.77 -5.65
CA GLY A 60 -5.63 6.40 -6.14
C GLY A 60 -6.70 5.44 -5.66
N VAL A 61 -6.82 4.30 -6.35
CA VAL A 61 -7.56 3.14 -5.87
C VAL A 61 -6.68 1.90 -5.92
N ARG A 62 -6.82 0.99 -4.96
CA ARG A 62 -6.22 -0.35 -5.03
C ARG A 62 -7.29 -1.38 -5.33
N VAL A 63 -6.98 -2.24 -6.29
CA VAL A 63 -7.90 -3.27 -6.79
C VAL A 63 -7.45 -4.63 -6.27
N PRO A 64 -8.13 -5.21 -5.28
CA PRO A 64 -7.83 -6.56 -4.80
C PRO A 64 -8.21 -7.63 -5.85
N PRO A 65 -7.69 -8.87 -5.73
CA PRO A 65 -7.94 -9.94 -6.71
C PRO A 65 -9.42 -10.25 -6.95
N GLU A 66 -10.24 -10.14 -5.89
CA GLU A 66 -11.68 -10.47 -5.92
C GLU A 66 -12.57 -9.21 -6.01
N CYS A 67 -12.03 -8.09 -6.53
CA CYS A 67 -12.77 -6.84 -6.66
C CYS A 67 -13.97 -7.02 -7.60
N LEU A 68 -15.14 -6.65 -7.12
CA LEU A 68 -16.39 -6.75 -7.86
C LEU A 68 -16.71 -5.52 -8.72
N LEU A 69 -15.92 -4.43 -8.59
CA LEU A 69 -16.06 -3.25 -9.43
C LEU A 69 -15.24 -3.40 -10.73
N GLY A 70 -15.68 -2.73 -11.78
CA GLY A 70 -14.93 -2.59 -13.02
C GLY A 70 -14.29 -1.20 -13.18
N PRO A 71 -13.36 -1.01 -14.14
CA PRO A 71 -12.75 0.30 -14.42
C PRO A 71 -13.77 1.41 -14.72
N ALA A 72 -14.93 1.05 -15.26
CA ALA A 72 -16.02 1.99 -15.58
C ALA A 72 -16.77 2.50 -14.32
N ASP A 73 -16.68 1.80 -13.20
CA ASP A 73 -17.28 2.24 -11.94
C ASP A 73 -16.49 3.38 -11.26
N LEU A 74 -15.26 3.65 -11.73
CA LEU A 74 -14.40 4.66 -11.11
C LEU A 74 -14.73 6.07 -11.58
N PRO A 75 -14.77 7.05 -10.66
CA PRO A 75 -14.84 8.45 -11.01
C PRO A 75 -13.56 8.91 -11.75
N GLU A 76 -13.66 9.95 -12.58
CA GLU A 76 -12.51 10.48 -13.33
C GLU A 76 -11.32 10.86 -12.44
N ARG A 77 -11.59 11.36 -11.25
CA ARG A 77 -10.56 11.76 -10.27
C ARG A 77 -9.76 10.60 -9.67
N ALA A 78 -10.21 9.36 -9.81
CA ALA A 78 -9.43 8.18 -9.47
C ALA A 78 -8.43 7.88 -10.60
N ASP A 79 -7.36 8.65 -10.69
CA ASP A 79 -6.42 8.63 -11.82
C ASP A 79 -5.30 7.58 -11.70
N MET A 80 -4.96 7.17 -10.48
CA MET A 80 -4.01 6.10 -10.20
C MET A 80 -4.73 4.81 -9.81
N VAL A 81 -4.29 3.69 -10.39
CA VAL A 81 -4.82 2.36 -10.06
C VAL A 81 -3.69 1.45 -9.63
N VAL A 82 -3.70 1.03 -8.38
CA VAL A 82 -2.76 0.04 -7.85
C VAL A 82 -3.33 -1.36 -8.09
N LEU A 83 -2.60 -2.16 -8.84
CA LEU A 83 -2.97 -3.53 -9.19
C LEU A 83 -2.11 -4.52 -8.40
N GLY A 84 -2.76 -5.26 -7.52
CA GLY A 84 -2.15 -6.40 -6.83
C GLY A 84 -2.05 -7.63 -7.74
N PRO A 85 -1.31 -8.66 -7.29
CA PRO A 85 -1.24 -9.94 -8.01
C PRO A 85 -2.63 -10.55 -8.13
N GLY A 86 -2.97 -11.00 -9.33
CA GLY A 86 -4.29 -11.60 -9.61
C GLY A 86 -5.43 -10.59 -9.75
N SER A 87 -5.13 -9.29 -9.78
CA SER A 87 -6.15 -8.27 -10.06
C SER A 87 -6.89 -8.59 -11.36
N PRO A 88 -8.24 -8.50 -11.38
CA PRO A 88 -9.03 -8.78 -12.57
C PRO A 88 -8.94 -7.67 -13.64
N TRP A 89 -8.34 -6.53 -13.31
CA TRP A 89 -8.30 -5.39 -14.21
C TRP A 89 -7.07 -5.41 -15.13
N PRO A 90 -7.22 -4.99 -16.39
CA PRO A 90 -6.09 -4.86 -17.28
C PRO A 90 -5.20 -3.67 -16.88
N ILE A 91 -3.89 -3.81 -17.07
CA ILE A 91 -2.93 -2.71 -16.85
C ILE A 91 -3.26 -1.53 -17.77
N ALA A 92 -3.59 -1.79 -19.03
CA ALA A 92 -3.97 -0.78 -20.02
C ALA A 92 -5.43 -0.31 -19.82
N SER A 93 -5.75 0.27 -18.69
CA SER A 93 -7.11 0.77 -18.37
C SER A 93 -7.35 2.24 -18.71
N GLY A 94 -6.37 2.91 -19.33
CA GLY A 94 -6.42 4.35 -19.62
C GLY A 94 -6.10 5.23 -18.39
N ARG A 95 -5.74 4.63 -17.26
CA ARG A 95 -5.32 5.28 -16.01
C ARG A 95 -3.86 4.96 -15.70
N ARG A 96 -3.25 5.67 -14.78
CA ARG A 96 -1.89 5.38 -14.30
C ARG A 96 -1.89 4.09 -13.48
N ALA A 97 -1.64 2.96 -14.14
CA ALA A 97 -1.59 1.66 -13.49
C ALA A 97 -0.23 1.44 -12.82
N VAL A 98 -0.22 1.30 -11.50
CA VAL A 98 0.96 0.96 -10.70
C VAL A 98 0.81 -0.49 -10.24
N VAL A 99 1.80 -1.34 -10.53
CA VAL A 99 1.69 -2.79 -10.33
C VAL A 99 2.55 -3.23 -9.14
N GLU A 100 1.96 -3.97 -8.20
CA GLU A 100 2.70 -4.61 -7.12
C GLU A 100 3.49 -5.80 -7.66
N VAL A 101 4.81 -5.81 -7.40
CA VAL A 101 5.73 -6.86 -7.89
C VAL A 101 6.62 -7.37 -6.76
N VAL A 102 6.93 -8.66 -6.77
CA VAL A 102 7.77 -9.31 -5.78
C VAL A 102 9.06 -9.90 -6.41
N SER A 103 9.24 -9.70 -7.70
CA SER A 103 10.42 -10.17 -8.43
C SER A 103 10.71 -9.33 -9.66
N VAL A 104 11.95 -9.42 -10.16
CA VAL A 104 12.36 -8.77 -11.42
C VAL A 104 11.56 -9.30 -12.61
N ALA A 105 11.23 -10.59 -12.61
CA ALA A 105 10.46 -11.21 -13.70
C ALA A 105 9.05 -10.59 -13.81
N GLU A 106 8.36 -10.41 -12.67
CA GLU A 106 7.05 -9.73 -12.62
C GLU A 106 7.16 -8.28 -13.04
N ALA A 107 8.19 -7.57 -12.57
CA ALA A 107 8.43 -6.18 -12.93
C ALA A 107 8.59 -6.00 -14.45
N ARG A 108 9.43 -6.82 -15.09
CA ARG A 108 9.58 -6.81 -16.55
C ARG A 108 8.26 -7.14 -17.29
N ALA A 109 7.46 -8.07 -16.75
CA ALA A 109 6.14 -8.38 -17.32
C ALA A 109 5.18 -7.18 -17.21
N ALA A 110 5.15 -6.51 -16.08
CA ALA A 110 4.33 -5.30 -15.87
C ALA A 110 4.75 -4.15 -16.81
N VAL A 111 6.06 -3.92 -16.98
CA VAL A 111 6.58 -2.92 -17.91
C VAL A 111 6.13 -3.23 -19.35
N ARG A 112 6.29 -4.48 -19.80
CA ARG A 112 5.83 -4.89 -21.14
C ARG A 112 4.31 -4.75 -21.32
N ALA A 113 3.55 -4.88 -20.26
CA ALA A 113 2.09 -4.69 -20.28
C ALA A 113 1.67 -3.20 -20.22
N GLY A 114 2.62 -2.27 -20.14
CA GLY A 114 2.36 -0.82 -20.15
C GLY A 114 2.06 -0.24 -18.78
N ALA A 115 2.61 -0.80 -17.69
CA ALA A 115 2.50 -0.20 -16.37
C ALA A 115 3.11 1.21 -16.34
N TYR A 116 2.44 2.13 -15.65
CA TYR A 116 2.97 3.46 -15.36
C TYR A 116 4.11 3.41 -14.35
N GLY A 117 4.03 2.52 -13.37
CA GLY A 117 5.02 2.35 -12.34
C GLY A 117 4.90 1.03 -11.59
N LEU A 118 5.83 0.78 -10.68
CA LEU A 118 5.91 -0.46 -9.91
C LEU A 118 5.93 -0.17 -8.41
N ILE A 119 5.33 -1.06 -7.63
CA ILE A 119 5.54 -1.14 -6.19
C ILE A 119 6.39 -2.38 -5.91
N ALA A 120 7.64 -2.16 -5.51
CA ALA A 120 8.56 -3.22 -5.10
C ALA A 120 8.17 -3.72 -3.70
N LYS A 121 7.46 -4.84 -3.64
CA LYS A 121 7.05 -5.47 -2.36
C LYS A 121 8.13 -6.45 -1.91
N GLY A 122 8.91 -6.03 -0.92
CA GLY A 122 9.91 -6.90 -0.31
C GLY A 122 9.31 -7.98 0.59
N ALA A 123 10.16 -8.91 1.01
CA ALA A 123 9.77 -10.01 1.90
C ALA A 123 9.19 -9.52 3.24
N GLU A 124 9.47 -8.29 3.64
CA GLU A 124 8.96 -7.65 4.87
C GLU A 124 7.56 -7.04 4.71
N ALA A 125 7.06 -6.91 3.47
CA ALA A 125 5.72 -6.40 3.23
C ALA A 125 4.64 -7.38 3.74
N GLY A 126 3.43 -6.90 3.94
CA GLY A 126 2.27 -7.74 4.23
C GLY A 126 1.65 -8.34 2.97
N GLY A 127 0.81 -9.35 3.14
CA GLY A 127 0.14 -10.04 2.05
C GLY A 127 1.10 -10.86 1.20
N ARG A 128 0.88 -10.93 -0.10
CA ARG A 128 1.76 -11.68 -1.01
C ARG A 128 3.16 -11.06 -1.03
N VAL A 129 4.18 -11.91 -0.81
CA VAL A 129 5.60 -11.52 -0.79
C VAL A 129 6.44 -12.49 -1.59
N GLY A 130 7.62 -12.02 -2.03
CA GLY A 130 8.70 -12.85 -2.55
C GLY A 130 9.69 -13.26 -1.45
N VAL A 131 10.85 -13.74 -1.87
CA VAL A 131 11.95 -14.14 -0.97
C VAL A 131 12.98 -13.02 -0.78
N THR A 132 12.92 -11.98 -1.59
CA THR A 132 13.90 -10.89 -1.62
C THR A 132 13.44 -9.75 -0.71
N THR A 133 14.34 -9.22 0.11
CA THR A 133 14.06 -8.06 0.95
C THR A 133 13.81 -6.80 0.10
N THR A 134 13.14 -5.82 0.67
CA THR A 134 12.71 -4.59 -0.04
C THR A 134 13.91 -3.89 -0.69
N PHE A 135 15.01 -3.66 0.05
CA PHE A 135 16.15 -2.95 -0.50
C PHE A 135 16.91 -3.74 -1.57
N VAL A 136 17.00 -5.07 -1.43
CA VAL A 136 17.64 -5.91 -2.45
C VAL A 136 16.78 -5.96 -3.70
N LEU A 137 15.45 -6.11 -3.58
CA LEU A 137 14.54 -6.08 -4.70
C LEU A 137 14.59 -4.71 -5.41
N LEU A 138 14.52 -3.61 -4.64
CA LEU A 138 14.62 -2.26 -5.17
C LEU A 138 15.90 -2.07 -5.98
N GLN A 139 17.06 -2.47 -5.44
CA GLN A 139 18.34 -2.39 -6.15
C GLN A 139 18.33 -3.19 -7.45
N GLN A 140 17.76 -4.41 -7.44
CA GLN A 140 17.65 -5.24 -8.64
C GLN A 140 16.77 -4.59 -9.72
N LEU A 141 15.65 -3.96 -9.31
CA LEU A 141 14.74 -3.30 -10.24
C LEU A 141 15.36 -2.03 -10.83
N LEU A 142 16.00 -1.21 -10.00
CA LEU A 142 16.64 0.03 -10.44
C LEU A 142 17.87 -0.19 -11.32
N ALA A 143 18.57 -1.32 -11.15
CA ALA A 143 19.72 -1.69 -11.97
C ALA A 143 19.33 -2.33 -13.32
N ASP A 144 18.05 -2.71 -13.50
CA ASP A 144 17.60 -3.42 -14.69
C ASP A 144 17.26 -2.43 -15.83
N PRO A 145 18.00 -2.48 -16.96
CA PRO A 145 17.78 -1.54 -18.08
C PRO A 145 16.42 -1.71 -18.77
N GLN A 146 15.70 -2.81 -18.53
CA GLN A 146 14.34 -3.00 -19.02
C GLN A 146 13.27 -2.36 -18.13
N ILE A 147 13.65 -1.84 -16.96
CA ILE A 147 12.76 -1.19 -16.01
C ILE A 147 13.11 0.30 -15.96
N ASN A 148 12.44 1.08 -16.78
CA ASN A 148 12.67 2.51 -16.95
C ASN A 148 11.46 3.37 -16.50
N ILE A 149 10.64 2.83 -15.62
CA ILE A 149 9.46 3.48 -15.05
C ILE A 149 9.63 3.67 -13.54
N PRO A 150 8.88 4.57 -12.90
CA PRO A 150 9.00 4.83 -11.45
C PRO A 150 8.80 3.57 -10.61
N VAL A 151 9.59 3.43 -9.54
CA VAL A 151 9.50 2.31 -8.59
C VAL A 151 9.35 2.85 -7.18
N TRP A 152 8.26 2.51 -6.51
CA TRP A 152 8.03 2.78 -5.09
C TRP A 152 8.41 1.56 -4.25
N ALA A 153 9.01 1.80 -3.09
CA ALA A 153 9.39 0.74 -2.15
C ALA A 153 8.26 0.44 -1.16
N ALA A 154 7.95 -0.84 -0.94
CA ALA A 154 6.95 -1.30 0.03
C ALA A 154 7.49 -2.46 0.88
N GLY A 155 7.19 -2.43 2.19
CA GLY A 155 7.69 -3.39 3.17
C GLY A 155 8.92 -2.86 3.92
N GLY A 156 8.87 -2.96 5.23
CA GLY A 156 9.92 -2.45 6.08
C GLY A 156 10.10 -0.92 6.07
N ILE A 157 9.07 -0.18 5.66
CA ILE A 157 9.14 1.27 5.51
C ILE A 157 8.85 1.99 6.84
N GLY A 158 9.90 2.52 7.44
CA GLY A 158 9.84 3.51 8.52
C GLY A 158 10.43 4.84 8.04
N LEU A 159 10.49 5.87 8.89
CA LEU A 159 10.98 7.20 8.50
C LEU A 159 12.42 7.16 7.94
N HIS A 160 13.29 6.40 8.58
CA HIS A 160 14.69 6.28 8.14
C HIS A 160 14.85 5.46 6.85
N THR A 161 14.11 4.37 6.72
CA THR A 161 14.15 3.54 5.52
C THR A 161 13.43 4.19 4.35
N ALA A 162 12.43 5.04 4.57
CA ALA A 162 11.82 5.87 3.53
C ALA A 162 12.86 6.82 2.91
N ALA A 163 13.58 7.57 3.75
CA ALA A 163 14.66 8.45 3.28
C ALA A 163 15.75 7.66 2.53
N ALA A 164 16.15 6.50 3.06
CA ALA A 164 17.15 5.64 2.41
C ALA A 164 16.67 5.07 1.06
N ALA A 165 15.40 4.69 0.93
CA ALA A 165 14.82 4.21 -0.32
C ALA A 165 14.84 5.30 -1.41
N VAL A 166 14.45 6.53 -1.07
CA VAL A 166 14.47 7.67 -1.98
C VAL A 166 15.92 8.03 -2.36
N ALA A 167 16.86 8.06 -1.40
CA ALA A 167 18.28 8.25 -1.66
C ALA A 167 18.86 7.17 -2.58
N GLY A 168 18.34 5.93 -2.49
CA GLY A 168 18.71 4.80 -3.34
C GLY A 168 18.12 4.85 -4.74
N GLY A 169 17.27 5.84 -5.07
CA GLY A 169 16.67 6.03 -6.39
C GLY A 169 15.20 5.58 -6.52
N ALA A 170 14.55 5.19 -5.43
CA ALA A 170 13.10 4.97 -5.47
C ALA A 170 12.36 6.28 -5.78
N ALA A 171 11.28 6.21 -6.55
CA ALA A 171 10.38 7.33 -6.77
C ALA A 171 9.68 7.78 -5.48
N GLY A 172 9.56 6.88 -4.53
CA GLY A 172 8.96 7.12 -3.23
C GLY A 172 8.73 5.81 -2.48
N VAL A 173 7.84 5.87 -1.50
CA VAL A 173 7.51 4.74 -0.63
C VAL A 173 6.01 4.51 -0.52
N VAL A 174 5.62 3.28 -0.21
CA VAL A 174 4.24 2.92 0.10
C VAL A 174 4.11 2.68 1.60
N ILE A 175 3.11 3.28 2.21
CA ILE A 175 2.70 3.04 3.59
C ILE A 175 1.29 2.45 3.61
N ASP A 176 1.10 1.37 4.36
CA ASP A 176 -0.17 0.64 4.51
C ASP A 176 -0.38 0.19 5.97
N ALA A 177 0.39 -0.78 6.44
CA ALA A 177 0.31 -1.29 7.80
C ALA A 177 0.53 -0.21 8.87
N GLN A 178 1.37 0.77 8.60
CA GLN A 178 1.63 1.92 9.48
C GLN A 178 0.38 2.76 9.74
N LEU A 179 -0.62 2.64 8.88
CA LEU A 179 -1.89 3.36 8.95
C LEU A 179 -2.95 2.63 9.78
N SER A 180 -2.64 1.44 10.31
CA SER A 180 -3.63 0.54 10.94
C SER A 180 -4.24 1.10 12.21
N LEU A 181 -3.49 1.86 13.00
CA LEU A 181 -3.93 2.38 14.31
C LEU A 181 -4.07 3.90 14.34
N VAL A 182 -3.98 4.59 13.20
CA VAL A 182 -4.24 6.04 13.17
C VAL A 182 -5.71 6.33 13.48
N ALA A 183 -6.00 7.54 13.89
CA ALA A 183 -7.34 7.93 14.32
C ALA A 183 -8.42 7.76 13.24
N GLU A 184 -8.05 7.91 11.97
CA GLU A 184 -8.95 7.74 10.83
C GLU A 184 -9.11 6.27 10.39
N ALA A 185 -8.35 5.34 10.98
CA ALA A 185 -8.50 3.91 10.69
C ALA A 185 -9.75 3.37 11.40
N ASP A 186 -10.76 3.03 10.62
CA ASP A 186 -12.02 2.45 11.11
C ASP A 186 -11.90 0.92 11.19
N LEU A 187 -11.19 0.45 12.23
CA LEU A 187 -11.01 -0.98 12.46
C LEU A 187 -11.97 -1.49 13.53
N PRO A 188 -12.45 -2.74 13.38
CA PRO A 188 -13.11 -3.41 14.50
C PRO A 188 -12.23 -3.44 15.74
N ASP A 189 -12.82 -3.19 16.92
CA ASP A 189 -12.09 -3.09 18.21
C ASP A 189 -11.21 -4.31 18.51
N GLU A 190 -11.67 -5.52 18.15
CA GLU A 190 -10.91 -6.74 18.33
C GLU A 190 -9.64 -6.77 17.49
N VAL A 191 -9.71 -6.24 16.26
CA VAL A 191 -8.59 -6.14 15.33
C VAL A 191 -7.59 -5.10 15.83
N ALA A 192 -8.07 -3.90 16.17
CA ALA A 192 -7.24 -2.84 16.73
C ALA A 192 -6.53 -3.28 18.02
N ARG A 193 -7.25 -4.02 18.89
CA ARG A 193 -6.67 -4.56 20.13
C ARG A 193 -5.58 -5.60 19.83
N ALA A 194 -5.80 -6.51 18.88
CA ALA A 194 -4.81 -7.49 18.49
C ALA A 194 -3.54 -6.83 17.94
N ILE A 195 -3.70 -5.81 17.09
CA ILE A 195 -2.57 -5.07 16.51
C ILE A 195 -1.79 -4.32 17.58
N ARG A 196 -2.45 -3.68 18.56
CA ARG A 196 -1.77 -2.98 19.66
C ARG A 196 -0.88 -3.86 20.52
N LEU A 197 -1.12 -5.17 20.52
CA LEU A 197 -0.30 -6.14 21.28
C LEU A 197 0.91 -6.63 20.50
N MET A 198 1.06 -6.26 19.23
CA MET A 198 2.14 -6.70 18.35
C MET A 198 3.24 -5.64 18.27
N ASP A 199 4.49 -6.08 18.18
CA ASP A 199 5.65 -5.20 17.95
C ASP A 199 6.09 -5.19 16.48
N GLY A 200 5.41 -5.95 15.61
CA GLY A 200 5.70 -6.07 14.18
C GLY A 200 6.64 -7.21 13.82
N SER A 201 7.21 -7.91 14.79
CA SER A 201 8.07 -9.08 14.55
C SER A 201 7.28 -10.39 14.45
N GLU A 202 6.05 -10.42 14.95
CA GLU A 202 5.21 -11.60 15.02
C GLU A 202 4.57 -11.93 13.66
N THR A 203 5.39 -12.27 12.70
CA THR A 203 4.94 -12.64 11.36
C THR A 203 5.55 -13.94 10.88
N THR A 204 4.83 -14.65 10.02
CA THR A 204 5.32 -15.84 9.31
C THR A 204 4.89 -15.78 7.84
N VAL A 205 5.56 -16.54 6.98
CA VAL A 205 5.20 -16.67 5.58
C VAL A 205 4.58 -18.05 5.34
N VAL A 206 3.34 -18.06 4.86
CA VAL A 206 2.60 -19.27 4.51
C VAL A 206 2.07 -19.13 3.08
N GLY A 207 2.41 -20.08 2.21
CA GLY A 207 1.97 -20.05 0.81
C GLY A 207 2.35 -18.79 0.04
N GLY A 208 3.50 -18.17 0.37
CA GLY A 208 3.94 -16.92 -0.25
C GLY A 208 3.22 -15.66 0.27
N HIS A 209 2.47 -15.77 1.36
CA HIS A 209 1.83 -14.64 2.02
C HIS A 209 2.39 -14.46 3.42
N ARG A 210 2.79 -13.22 3.76
CA ARG A 210 3.21 -12.85 5.11
C ARG A 210 1.98 -12.57 5.94
N LEU A 211 1.87 -13.32 7.02
CA LEU A 211 0.75 -13.30 7.96
C LEU A 211 1.23 -12.91 9.35
N TYR A 212 0.41 -12.24 10.14
CA TYR A 212 0.66 -12.13 11.57
C TYR A 212 0.49 -13.48 12.26
N THR A 213 1.40 -13.78 13.15
CA THR A 213 1.33 -14.93 14.04
C THR A 213 1.87 -14.55 15.41
N ARG A 214 1.23 -15.03 16.45
CA ARG A 214 1.70 -14.90 17.82
C ARG A 214 1.93 -16.30 18.38
N PRO A 215 3.10 -16.57 18.98
CA PRO A 215 3.41 -17.88 19.57
C PRO A 215 2.47 -18.28 20.69
N ASP A 216 1.88 -17.29 21.39
CA ASP A 216 0.94 -17.46 22.49
C ASP A 216 -0.50 -17.63 22.06
N LEU A 217 -0.81 -17.48 20.77
CA LEU A 217 -2.14 -17.71 20.24
C LEU A 217 -2.22 -19.07 19.54
N PRO A 218 -3.39 -19.75 19.61
CA PRO A 218 -3.59 -20.99 18.87
C PRO A 218 -3.39 -20.75 17.37
N ALA A 219 -2.96 -21.81 16.68
CA ALA A 219 -2.74 -21.78 15.23
C ALA A 219 -3.93 -21.13 14.52
N VAL A 220 -3.62 -20.11 13.71
CA VAL A 220 -4.62 -19.28 13.06
C VAL A 220 -5.44 -20.13 12.09
N LYS A 221 -6.74 -20.22 12.30
CA LYS A 221 -7.64 -20.82 11.31
C LYS A 221 -7.74 -19.88 10.10
N PRO A 222 -7.83 -20.43 8.87
CA PRO A 222 -7.89 -19.60 7.64
C PRO A 222 -8.95 -18.49 7.67
N ASP A 223 -10.06 -18.72 8.37
CA ASP A 223 -11.19 -17.78 8.46
C ASP A 223 -11.10 -16.84 9.68
N SER A 224 -10.04 -16.93 10.48
CA SER A 224 -9.88 -16.08 11.65
C SER A 224 -9.52 -14.65 11.30
N VAL A 225 -9.78 -13.72 12.23
CA VAL A 225 -9.38 -12.31 12.10
C VAL A 225 -7.89 -12.19 11.82
N ALA A 226 -7.04 -12.99 12.49
CA ALA A 226 -5.59 -12.96 12.29
C ALA A 226 -5.17 -13.44 10.89
N ALA A 227 -5.84 -14.45 10.30
CA ALA A 227 -5.62 -14.85 8.92
C ALA A 227 -6.08 -13.77 7.94
N ARG A 228 -7.22 -13.14 8.22
CA ARG A 228 -7.70 -11.99 7.43
C ARG A 228 -6.75 -10.80 7.50
N LEU A 229 -6.22 -10.50 8.68
CA LEU A 229 -5.19 -9.48 8.88
C LEU A 229 -3.92 -9.80 8.10
N GLY A 230 -3.44 -11.03 8.19
CA GLY A 230 -2.20 -11.45 7.55
C GLY A 230 -2.31 -11.58 6.03
N ALA A 231 -3.46 -11.99 5.50
CA ALA A 231 -3.68 -12.08 4.05
C ALA A 231 -3.81 -10.70 3.38
N ARG A 232 -3.92 -9.61 4.15
CA ARG A 232 -4.35 -8.29 3.69
C ARG A 232 -3.32 -7.19 3.96
N ASP A 233 -2.10 -7.37 3.46
CA ASP A 233 -1.09 -6.30 3.39
C ASP A 233 -0.66 -5.66 4.72
N LEU A 234 -0.60 -6.42 5.79
CA LEU A 234 0.06 -5.99 7.02
C LEU A 234 1.54 -6.29 6.96
N GLY A 235 2.33 -5.25 6.78
CA GLY A 235 3.79 -5.35 6.84
C GLY A 235 4.32 -5.57 8.25
N ALA A 236 5.53 -6.10 8.35
CA ALA A 236 6.21 -6.39 9.62
C ALA A 236 6.82 -5.14 10.26
N LEU A 237 6.15 -3.99 10.35
CA LEU A 237 6.76 -2.81 10.97
C LEU A 237 5.85 -1.77 11.58
N PRO A 238 6.51 -0.87 12.35
CA PRO A 238 6.07 -0.56 13.71
C PRO A 238 4.68 0.04 13.70
N ILE A 239 3.79 -0.65 14.30
CA ILE A 239 2.42 -0.27 14.58
C ILE A 239 2.40 0.70 15.78
N GLY A 240 3.40 1.57 15.88
CA GLY A 240 3.59 2.44 17.04
C GLY A 240 2.89 3.80 16.94
N GLN A 241 1.82 3.94 16.13
CA GLN A 241 1.19 5.24 15.87
C GLN A 241 -0.27 5.30 16.35
N ASP A 242 -0.58 4.58 17.42
CA ASP A 242 -1.92 4.51 17.98
C ASP A 242 -2.49 5.91 18.29
N GLY A 243 -3.66 6.22 17.74
CA GLY A 243 -4.34 7.48 17.90
C GLY A 243 -3.72 8.68 17.17
N ALA A 244 -2.60 8.53 16.46
CA ALA A 244 -2.06 9.61 15.63
C ALA A 244 -3.01 9.94 14.47
N LEU A 245 -3.03 11.22 14.05
CA LEU A 245 -3.74 11.58 12.84
C LEU A 245 -2.98 11.07 11.60
N ALA A 246 -3.69 10.48 10.65
CA ALA A 246 -3.10 9.98 9.41
C ALA A 246 -2.36 11.09 8.65
N ALA A 247 -2.88 12.30 8.64
CA ALA A 247 -2.25 13.48 8.04
C ALA A 247 -0.89 13.79 8.68
N SER A 248 -0.78 13.74 10.02
CA SER A 248 0.47 13.98 10.73
C SER A 248 1.50 12.90 10.46
N LEU A 249 1.06 11.64 10.37
CA LEU A 249 1.94 10.51 10.03
C LEU A 249 2.47 10.65 8.60
N ALA A 250 1.59 10.85 7.61
CA ALA A 250 1.98 11.02 6.21
C ALA A 250 2.94 12.19 6.02
N GLN A 251 2.69 13.33 6.69
CA GLN A 251 3.57 14.51 6.61
C GLN A 251 4.99 14.22 7.10
N ARG A 252 5.17 13.36 8.10
CA ARG A 252 6.51 12.94 8.56
C ARG A 252 7.25 12.17 7.48
N TYR A 253 6.56 11.29 6.73
CA TYR A 253 7.16 10.56 5.60
C TYR A 253 7.48 11.48 4.42
N VAL A 254 6.58 12.39 4.08
CA VAL A 254 6.82 13.39 3.03
C VAL A 254 8.04 14.24 3.37
N THR A 255 8.17 14.71 4.62
CA THR A 255 9.32 15.49 5.09
C THR A 255 10.60 14.65 5.03
N ALA A 256 10.57 13.40 5.49
CA ALA A 256 11.73 12.53 5.48
C ALA A 256 12.23 12.24 4.05
N GLY A 257 11.30 12.00 3.10
CA GLY A 257 11.63 11.83 1.68
C GLY A 257 12.11 13.12 1.03
N GLY A 258 11.47 14.25 1.30
CA GLY A 258 11.80 15.54 0.71
C GLY A 258 13.18 16.08 1.08
N VAL A 259 13.69 15.78 2.28
CA VAL A 259 15.05 16.16 2.69
C VAL A 259 16.13 15.47 1.85
N VAL A 260 15.84 14.31 1.29
CA VAL A 260 16.80 13.53 0.48
C VAL A 260 16.68 13.86 -1.00
N ALA A 261 15.48 14.26 -1.45
CA ALA A 261 15.21 14.59 -2.85
C ALA A 261 15.60 16.02 -3.24
N ALA A 262 15.92 16.88 -2.26
CA ALA A 262 16.38 18.25 -2.44
C ALA A 262 17.91 18.32 -2.52
#